data_a1a08bd8af90e604c7caf51259ce6c5b
#
_entry.id   a1a08bd8af90e604c7caf51259ce6c5b
#
_cell.length_a   1.000
_cell.length_b   1.000
_cell.length_c   1.000
_cell.angle_alpha   90.00
_cell.angle_beta   90.00
_cell.angle_gamma   90.00
#
_symmetry.space_group_name_H-M   'P 1'
#
loop_
_entity.id
_entity.type
_entity.pdbx_description
1 polymer ?
#
loop_
_entity_poly.entity_id
_entity_poly.type
_entity_poly.pdbx_seq_one_letter_code
_entity_poly.pdbx_strand_id
1 'polypeptide(L)'
;MSIYQRAIDKFGYAAQTNQAIEECSELITSLLHFKRGKCSQADVITEIADVSIMCEQLKIMFGRDSVDREIESKLTRLESNLSDLPIGIIGIE
;
A
#
# COMPACT_ATOMS: atom_id res chain seq x y z
N MET A 1 8.34 -14.44 15.97
CA MET A 1 7.28 -13.43 15.72
C MET A 1 7.87 -12.26 14.96
N SER A 2 7.21 -11.86 13.88
CA SER A 2 7.71 -10.75 13.06
C SER A 2 7.59 -9.42 13.80
N ILE A 3 8.35 -8.44 13.33
CA ILE A 3 8.26 -7.08 13.88
C ILE A 3 6.85 -6.49 13.65
N TYR A 4 6.19 -6.88 12.56
CA TYR A 4 4.84 -6.40 12.25
C TYR A 4 3.82 -6.91 13.28
N GLN A 5 3.88 -8.19 13.61
CA GLN A 5 2.99 -8.76 14.62
C GLN A 5 3.27 -8.15 16.01
N ARG A 6 4.55 -7.92 16.31
CA ARG A 6 4.93 -7.30 17.59
C ARG A 6 4.38 -5.88 17.73
N ALA A 7 4.36 -5.12 16.63
CA ALA A 7 3.79 -3.77 16.64
C ALA A 7 2.28 -3.82 16.87
N ILE A 8 1.59 -4.74 16.19
CA ILE A 8 0.14 -4.93 16.37
C ILE A 8 -0.17 -5.31 17.82
N ASP A 9 0.59 -6.24 18.38
CA ASP A 9 0.38 -6.71 19.75
C ASP A 9 0.61 -5.59 20.78
N LYS A 10 1.60 -4.74 20.54
CA LYS A 10 1.92 -3.67 21.46
C LYS A 10 0.95 -2.51 21.40
N PHE A 11 0.59 -2.05 20.21
CA PHE A 11 -0.20 -0.83 20.02
C PHE A 11 -1.69 -1.09 19.82
N GLY A 12 -2.06 -2.26 19.33
CA GLY A 12 -3.45 -2.64 19.12
C GLY A 12 -3.96 -2.32 17.72
N TYR A 13 -5.03 -3.00 17.32
CA TYR A 13 -5.63 -2.87 15.99
C TYR A 13 -6.09 -1.45 15.69
N ALA A 14 -6.76 -0.81 16.64
CA ALA A 14 -7.29 0.54 16.41
C ALA A 14 -6.17 1.55 16.15
N ALA A 15 -5.10 1.51 16.96
CA ALA A 15 -3.98 2.42 16.77
C ALA A 15 -3.26 2.17 15.44
N GLN A 16 -3.06 0.90 15.08
CA GLN A 16 -2.37 0.57 13.83
C GLN A 16 -3.23 0.87 12.60
N THR A 17 -4.54 0.74 12.70
CA THR A 17 -5.45 1.16 11.63
C THR A 17 -5.36 2.67 11.43
N ASN A 18 -5.37 3.45 12.50
CA ASN A 18 -5.23 4.90 12.42
C ASN A 18 -3.88 5.30 11.84
N GLN A 19 -2.81 4.60 12.23
CA GLN A 19 -1.48 4.86 11.69
C GLN A 19 -1.43 4.58 10.18
N ALA A 20 -2.07 3.50 9.73
CA ALA A 20 -2.14 3.17 8.31
C ALA A 20 -2.87 4.27 7.53
N ILE A 21 -3.98 4.76 8.06
CA ILE A 21 -4.73 5.85 7.44
C ILE A 21 -3.86 7.10 7.32
N GLU A 22 -3.15 7.44 8.39
CA GLU A 22 -2.26 8.59 8.41
C GLU A 22 -1.14 8.48 7.38
N GLU A 23 -0.45 7.33 7.34
CA GLU A 23 0.63 7.11 6.40
C GLU A 23 0.15 7.12 4.94
N CYS A 24 -1.01 6.55 4.68
CA CYS A 24 -1.60 6.61 3.32
C CYS A 24 -1.92 8.04 2.91
N SER A 25 -2.43 8.86 3.84
CA SER A 25 -2.73 10.26 3.53
C SER A 25 -1.46 11.06 3.26
N GLU A 26 -0.38 10.76 3.96
CA GLU A 26 0.92 11.41 3.75
C GLU A 26 1.51 11.02 2.39
N LEU A 27 1.36 9.77 1.96
CA LEU A 27 1.79 9.34 0.63
C LEU A 27 1.02 10.08 -0.46
N ILE A 28 -0.30 10.21 -0.30
CA ILE A 28 -1.12 10.94 -1.26
C ILE A 28 -0.65 12.39 -1.37
N THR A 29 -0.43 13.05 -0.25
CA THR A 29 0.06 14.42 -0.20
C THR A 29 1.41 14.56 -0.86
N SER A 30 2.32 13.64 -0.56
CA SER A 30 3.68 13.64 -1.12
C SER A 30 3.67 13.48 -2.64
N LEU A 31 2.83 12.58 -3.15
CA LEU A 31 2.70 12.38 -4.60
C LEU A 31 2.15 13.63 -5.30
N LEU A 32 1.16 14.28 -4.69
CA LEU A 32 0.61 15.53 -5.24
C LEU A 32 1.67 16.64 -5.27
N HIS A 33 2.46 16.76 -4.21
CA HIS A 33 3.56 17.71 -4.14
C HIS A 33 4.64 17.41 -5.17
N PHE A 34 4.98 16.14 -5.32
CA PHE A 34 5.99 15.71 -6.29
C PHE A 34 5.58 16.09 -7.72
N LYS A 35 4.31 15.87 -8.07
CA LYS A 35 3.78 16.25 -9.39
C LYS A 35 3.91 17.76 -9.66
N ARG A 36 3.88 18.56 -8.62
CA ARG A 36 4.00 20.02 -8.71
C ARG A 36 5.43 20.52 -8.53
N GLY A 37 6.39 19.61 -8.41
CA GLY A 37 7.79 19.97 -8.18
C GLY A 37 8.06 20.57 -6.81
N LYS A 38 7.22 20.27 -5.82
CA LYS A 38 7.31 20.86 -4.46
C LYS A 38 7.95 19.98 -3.42
N CYS A 39 8.28 18.75 -3.76
CA CYS A 39 9.08 17.88 -2.89
C CYS A 39 9.98 16.99 -3.73
N SER A 40 10.95 16.35 -3.08
CA SER A 40 11.94 15.53 -3.76
C SER A 40 11.44 14.08 -3.92
N GLN A 41 12.13 13.34 -4.81
CA GLN A 41 11.91 11.91 -4.93
C GLN A 41 12.20 11.20 -3.61
N ALA A 42 13.19 11.66 -2.84
CA ALA A 42 13.52 11.08 -1.54
C ALA A 42 12.36 11.20 -0.57
N ASP A 43 11.60 12.29 -0.61
CA ASP A 43 10.41 12.48 0.23
C ASP A 43 9.35 11.44 -0.10
N VAL A 44 9.12 11.19 -1.39
CA VAL A 44 8.16 10.17 -1.84
C VAL A 44 8.60 8.76 -1.41
N ILE A 45 9.90 8.46 -1.56
CA ILE A 45 10.46 7.16 -1.17
C ILE A 45 10.19 6.90 0.33
N THR A 46 10.38 7.91 1.17
CA THR A 46 10.12 7.78 2.60
C THR A 46 8.67 7.39 2.86
N GLU A 47 7.72 8.03 2.18
CA GLU A 47 6.30 7.75 2.36
C GLU A 47 5.91 6.38 1.81
N ILE A 48 6.52 5.94 0.71
CA ILE A 48 6.30 4.59 0.19
C ILE A 48 6.76 3.55 1.21
N ALA A 49 7.91 3.77 1.83
CA ALA A 49 8.43 2.86 2.86
C ALA A 49 7.46 2.77 4.04
N ASP A 50 6.96 3.89 4.52
CA ASP A 50 6.03 3.93 5.65
C ASP A 50 4.73 3.19 5.32
N VAL A 51 4.16 3.43 4.15
CA VAL A 51 2.94 2.75 3.71
C VAL A 51 3.17 1.25 3.54
N SER A 52 4.32 0.86 2.98
CA SER A 52 4.65 -0.56 2.79
C SER A 52 4.71 -1.31 4.12
N ILE A 53 5.26 -0.68 5.15
CA ILE A 53 5.31 -1.24 6.50
C ILE A 53 3.88 -1.41 7.05
N MET A 54 3.03 -0.40 6.87
CA MET A 54 1.66 -0.47 7.33
C MET A 54 0.85 -1.52 6.56
N CYS A 55 1.09 -1.68 5.26
CA CYS A 55 0.42 -2.71 4.47
C CYS A 55 0.74 -4.12 4.96
N GLU A 56 1.97 -4.38 5.39
CA GLU A 56 2.32 -5.68 5.97
C GLU A 56 1.56 -5.93 7.27
N GLN A 57 1.38 -4.92 8.09
CA GLN A 57 0.58 -5.05 9.31
C GLN A 57 -0.90 -5.27 9.00
N LEU A 58 -1.45 -4.52 8.03
CA LEU A 58 -2.84 -4.67 7.61
C LEU A 58 -3.12 -6.08 7.08
N LYS A 59 -2.18 -6.68 6.36
CA LYS A 59 -2.32 -8.07 5.89
C LYS A 59 -2.51 -9.03 7.07
N ILE A 60 -1.73 -8.85 8.13
CA ILE A 60 -1.85 -9.67 9.32
C ILE A 60 -3.22 -9.45 9.98
N MET A 61 -3.61 -8.19 10.12
CA MET A 61 -4.84 -7.82 10.81
C MET A 61 -6.11 -8.31 10.09
N PHE A 62 -6.11 -8.27 8.76
CA PHE A 62 -7.29 -8.60 7.95
C PHE A 62 -7.23 -9.98 7.31
N GLY A 63 -6.11 -10.68 7.40
CA GLY A 63 -5.94 -12.02 6.86
C GLY A 63 -4.97 -12.04 5.68
N ARG A 64 -3.72 -12.45 5.96
CA ARG A 64 -2.65 -12.45 4.95
C ARG A 64 -3.02 -13.29 3.73
N ASP A 65 -3.53 -14.51 3.95
CA ASP A 65 -3.84 -15.41 2.83
C ASP A 65 -4.95 -14.85 1.95
N SER A 66 -5.95 -14.22 2.55
CA SER A 66 -7.05 -13.61 1.82
C SER A 66 -6.58 -12.42 0.99
N VAL A 67 -5.72 -11.58 1.56
CA VAL A 67 -5.15 -10.44 0.84
C VAL A 67 -4.27 -10.91 -0.30
N ASP A 68 -3.40 -11.89 -0.04
CA ASP A 68 -2.48 -12.41 -1.07
C ASP A 68 -3.24 -13.05 -2.23
N ARG A 69 -4.33 -13.78 -1.96
CA ARG A 69 -5.17 -14.33 -3.02
C ARG A 69 -5.83 -13.23 -3.86
N GLU A 70 -6.26 -12.16 -3.21
CA GLU A 70 -6.86 -11.03 -3.91
C GLU A 70 -5.84 -10.31 -4.79
N ILE A 71 -4.61 -10.13 -4.28
CA ILE A 71 -3.51 -9.56 -5.06
C ILE A 71 -3.24 -10.42 -6.30
N GLU A 72 -3.15 -11.74 -6.12
CA GLU A 72 -2.88 -12.66 -7.21
C GLU A 72 -3.97 -12.60 -8.28
N SER A 73 -5.23 -12.56 -7.88
CA SER A 73 -6.35 -12.42 -8.79
C SER A 73 -6.28 -11.12 -9.59
N LYS A 74 -5.95 -10.02 -8.93
CA LYS A 74 -5.83 -8.71 -9.59
C LYS A 74 -4.64 -8.65 -10.53
N LEU A 75 -3.53 -9.29 -10.18
CA LEU A 75 -2.37 -9.38 -11.06
C LEU A 75 -2.66 -10.17 -12.33
N THR A 76 -3.44 -11.25 -12.21
CA THR A 76 -3.88 -12.04 -13.37
C THR A 76 -4.73 -11.18 -14.30
N ARG A 77 -5.65 -10.39 -13.74
CA ARG A 77 -6.47 -9.47 -14.53
C ARG A 77 -5.62 -8.39 -15.21
N LEU A 78 -4.67 -7.84 -14.48
CA LEU A 78 -3.77 -6.83 -15.01
C LEU A 78 -2.97 -7.39 -16.19
N GLU A 79 -2.44 -8.58 -16.06
CA GLU A 79 -1.68 -9.23 -17.14
C GLU A 79 -2.54 -9.43 -18.38
N SER A 80 -3.79 -9.88 -18.19
CA SER A 80 -4.74 -10.03 -19.29
C SER A 80 -4.99 -8.69 -19.99
N ASN A 81 -5.19 -7.64 -19.22
CA ASN A 81 -5.42 -6.30 -19.77
C ASN A 81 -4.20 -5.76 -20.52
N LEU A 82 -3.00 -6.04 -20.04
CA LEU A 82 -1.78 -5.62 -20.72
C LEU A 82 -1.58 -6.35 -22.03
N SER A 83 -2.04 -7.60 -22.12
CA SER A 83 -1.90 -8.42 -23.34
C SER A 83 -2.93 -8.07 -24.40
N ASP A 84 -4.15 -7.75 -23.99
CA ASP A 84 -5.32 -7.67 -24.87
C ASP A 84 -5.81 -6.26 -25.16
N LEU A 85 -5.42 -5.28 -24.34
CA LEU A 85 -6.01 -3.95 -24.37
C LEU A 85 -5.01 -2.89 -24.83
N PRO A 86 -5.53 -1.80 -25.45
CA PRO A 86 -4.69 -0.66 -25.80
C PRO A 86 -4.03 -0.02 -24.59
N ILE A 87 -2.96 0.72 -24.89
CA ILE A 87 -2.23 1.48 -23.87
C ILE A 87 -3.16 2.46 -23.15
N GLY A 88 -3.01 2.57 -21.85
CA GLY A 88 -3.75 3.54 -21.04
C GLY A 88 -4.91 2.96 -20.26
N ILE A 89 -5.23 1.69 -20.46
CA ILE A 89 -6.28 1.03 -19.69
C ILE A 89 -5.65 0.31 -18.50
N ILE A 90 -6.14 0.64 -17.31
CA ILE A 90 -5.62 0.08 -16.06
C ILE A 90 -6.56 -1.01 -15.57
N GLY A 91 -6.02 -2.20 -15.35
CA GLY A 91 -6.81 -3.35 -14.92
C GLY A 91 -6.95 -3.52 -13.42
N ILE A 92 -6.41 -2.62 -12.62
CA ILE A 92 -6.50 -2.70 -11.17
C ILE A 92 -7.68 -1.87 -10.70
N GLU A 93 -8.62 -2.50 -10.04
CA GLU A 93 -9.81 -1.86 -9.51
C GLU A 93 -10.11 -2.34 -8.11
#